data_e41cdf7aa64f06eb551cc172a037d10c
#
_entry.id   e41cdf7aa64f06eb551cc172a037d10c
#
_cell.length_a   1.000
_cell.length_b   1.000
_cell.length_c   1.000
_cell.angle_alpha   90.00
_cell.angle_beta   90.00
_cell.angle_gamma   90.00
#
_symmetry.space_group_name_H-M   'P 1'
#
loop_
_entity.id
_entity.type
_entity.pdbx_description
1 polymer ?
#
loop_
_entity_poly.entity_id
_entity_poly.type
_entity_poly.pdbx_seq_one_letter_code
_entity_poly.pdbx_strand_id
1 'polypeptide(L)'
;VPEPYPKKQNGQKVNFTSLEELYASFLKHPSVCTDSRKITPNCLFFALSGPNFNGNSFASAALEAGAAFSIIDKPDFYIDGQTLLVPDVLIALQDLAKHHRNRLNIPIISLTGSNGKTTTKELIAAVLGQKFKVVATQGNLNNHIGVPLTLLSMSPDTEIGVVEMGANHQGEIKMLCGMAQPNYGYITNFGKAHLEGFGGVEGVIKGKSELYQAITERHEHIFYRAEDPIQEEKLANYANKTSIDPGQFPEIELSRKEPTLVLSWSGLSIKTQLFGDYNFINLCAAIRIGTYFGVPIQKIAEALSAYTPNNNRSQTLKRDQYTLVLDAYNANPSSMSAALKHLSQIEAPKKTAILGDMFELGSTAAEEHQYIAELATSIGIDQVILVGNHFAGTNTSAKTFSDIEQLKIALADMDLSNHWVLIKGSRGMALERLLEVI
;
A
#
# COMPACT_ATOMS: atom_id res chain seq x y z
N VAL A 1 24.37 21.75 -26.75
CA VAL A 1 22.99 21.27 -26.96
C VAL A 1 23.14 19.88 -27.54
N PRO A 2 22.71 18.78 -26.90
CA PRO A 2 22.73 17.47 -27.52
C PRO A 2 21.75 17.45 -28.69
N GLU A 3 22.15 16.83 -29.79
CA GLU A 3 21.30 16.66 -30.98
C GLU A 3 20.02 15.89 -30.60
N PRO A 4 18.83 16.37 -30.99
CA PRO A 4 17.53 15.80 -30.57
C PRO A 4 17.11 14.52 -31.32
N TYR A 5 18.00 13.86 -32.08
CA TYR A 5 17.63 12.69 -32.88
C TYR A 5 18.63 11.53 -32.74
N PRO A 6 18.16 10.29 -32.58
CA PRO A 6 19.03 9.12 -32.49
C PRO A 6 19.80 8.89 -33.79
N LYS A 7 21.10 8.50 -33.67
CA LYS A 7 21.96 8.14 -34.76
C LYS A 7 21.43 6.87 -35.48
N LYS A 8 21.64 6.86 -36.82
CA LYS A 8 21.21 5.79 -37.74
C LYS A 8 21.67 4.39 -37.31
N GLN A 9 20.75 3.41 -37.25
CA GLN A 9 21.06 2.04 -37.60
C GLN A 9 20.67 1.80 -39.07
N ASN A 10 21.58 1.31 -39.86
CA ASN A 10 21.40 0.99 -41.29
C ASN A 10 20.84 2.13 -42.20
N GLY A 11 21.19 3.39 -41.91
CA GLY A 11 20.83 4.50 -42.79
C GLY A 11 19.43 5.10 -42.64
N GLN A 12 18.54 4.51 -41.85
CA GLN A 12 17.21 5.06 -41.55
C GLN A 12 17.20 5.90 -40.27
N LYS A 13 16.50 7.05 -40.31
CA LYS A 13 16.19 7.82 -39.12
C LYS A 13 15.11 7.06 -38.35
N VAL A 14 15.41 6.65 -37.12
CA VAL A 14 14.37 6.16 -36.19
C VAL A 14 13.77 7.37 -35.54
N ASN A 15 12.46 7.57 -35.67
CA ASN A 15 11.73 8.63 -35.00
C ASN A 15 11.24 8.14 -33.64
N PHE A 16 11.12 9.06 -32.68
CA PHE A 16 10.43 8.78 -31.44
C PHE A 16 8.95 8.56 -31.71
N THR A 17 8.38 7.56 -31.02
CA THR A 17 6.94 7.27 -31.00
C THR A 17 6.23 8.39 -30.22
N SER A 18 5.23 8.99 -30.82
CA SER A 18 4.39 10.00 -30.15
C SER A 18 3.48 9.35 -29.08
N LEU A 19 2.94 10.18 -28.18
CA LEU A 19 1.98 9.73 -27.17
C LEU A 19 0.70 9.16 -27.82
N GLU A 20 0.24 9.76 -28.91
CA GLU A 20 -0.92 9.32 -29.67
C GLU A 20 -0.71 7.93 -30.29
N GLU A 21 0.46 7.69 -30.89
CA GLU A 21 0.83 6.37 -31.46
C GLU A 21 0.97 5.31 -30.37
N LEU A 22 1.59 5.67 -29.24
CA LEU A 22 1.71 4.79 -28.08
C LEU A 22 0.33 4.45 -27.51
N TYR A 23 -0.57 5.44 -27.40
CA TYR A 23 -1.93 5.22 -26.95
C TYR A 23 -2.75 4.38 -27.93
N ALA A 24 -2.60 4.58 -29.24
CA ALA A 24 -3.23 3.74 -30.26
C ALA A 24 -2.76 2.28 -30.16
N SER A 25 -1.48 2.06 -29.84
CA SER A 25 -0.92 0.73 -29.58
C SER A 25 -1.49 0.13 -28.28
N PHE A 26 -1.61 0.92 -27.22
CA PHE A 26 -2.22 0.51 -25.96
C PHE A 26 -3.70 0.09 -26.13
N LEU A 27 -4.48 0.81 -26.92
CA LEU A 27 -5.88 0.44 -27.17
C LEU A 27 -6.04 -0.91 -27.88
N LYS A 28 -5.05 -1.30 -28.71
CA LYS A 28 -5.03 -2.62 -29.36
C LYS A 28 -4.48 -3.72 -28.45
N HIS A 29 -3.63 -3.36 -27.51
CA HIS A 29 -2.90 -4.24 -26.61
C HIS A 29 -3.00 -3.71 -25.17
N PRO A 30 -4.17 -3.78 -24.51
CA PRO A 30 -4.44 -3.05 -23.25
C PRO A 30 -3.80 -3.67 -22.01
N SER A 31 -2.90 -4.62 -22.17
CA SER A 31 -2.08 -5.18 -21.09
C SER A 31 -0.70 -4.54 -21.07
N VAL A 32 -0.26 -4.08 -19.91
CA VAL A 32 1.04 -3.43 -19.69
C VAL A 32 1.88 -4.25 -18.73
N CYS A 33 3.14 -4.47 -19.06
CA CYS A 33 4.09 -5.20 -18.23
C CYS A 33 5.41 -4.40 -18.10
N THR A 34 6.00 -4.41 -16.89
CA THR A 34 7.29 -3.79 -16.59
C THR A 34 8.31 -4.80 -16.04
N ASP A 35 7.90 -6.07 -15.87
CA ASP A 35 8.77 -7.17 -15.39
C ASP A 35 8.90 -8.23 -16.48
N SER A 36 10.10 -8.35 -17.06
CA SER A 36 10.37 -9.31 -18.16
C SER A 36 10.14 -10.78 -17.79
N ARG A 37 10.05 -11.11 -16.51
CA ARG A 37 9.74 -12.47 -16.00
C ARG A 37 8.23 -12.76 -15.96
N LYS A 38 7.40 -11.75 -16.19
CA LYS A 38 5.92 -11.79 -16.08
C LYS A 38 5.23 -11.35 -17.36
N ILE A 39 5.87 -11.55 -18.51
CA ILE A 39 5.29 -11.20 -19.80
C ILE A 39 3.99 -12.00 -20.01
N THR A 40 2.92 -11.28 -20.28
CA THR A 40 1.65 -11.86 -20.73
C THR A 40 1.55 -11.75 -22.24
N PRO A 41 0.94 -12.73 -22.91
CA PRO A 41 0.77 -12.67 -24.37
C PRO A 41 0.10 -11.36 -24.80
N ASN A 42 0.63 -10.76 -25.84
CA ASN A 42 0.06 -9.54 -26.44
C ASN A 42 0.12 -8.28 -25.58
N CYS A 43 0.98 -8.22 -24.54
CA CYS A 43 1.16 -7.03 -23.73
C CYS A 43 2.12 -6.00 -24.36
N LEU A 44 2.08 -4.77 -23.87
CA LEU A 44 3.12 -3.76 -24.05
C LEU A 44 4.16 -3.89 -22.93
N PHE A 45 5.39 -4.24 -23.28
CA PHE A 45 6.49 -4.31 -22.32
C PHE A 45 7.21 -2.95 -22.22
N PHE A 46 7.17 -2.30 -21.08
CA PHE A 46 7.92 -1.08 -20.81
C PHE A 46 9.28 -1.42 -20.20
N ALA A 47 10.34 -1.22 -20.97
CA ALA A 47 11.71 -1.56 -20.64
C ALA A 47 12.35 -0.56 -19.66
N LEU A 48 11.77 -0.44 -18.46
CA LEU A 48 12.23 0.48 -17.42
C LEU A 48 13.67 0.17 -17.02
N SER A 49 14.48 1.20 -16.84
CA SER A 49 15.85 1.10 -16.34
C SER A 49 15.97 1.64 -14.92
N GLY A 50 16.89 1.09 -14.15
CA GLY A 50 17.20 1.53 -12.79
C GLY A 50 18.72 1.72 -12.62
N PRO A 51 19.18 2.14 -11.44
CA PRO A 51 20.59 2.41 -11.19
C PRO A 51 21.53 1.22 -11.49
N ASN A 52 21.02 -0.01 -11.32
CA ASN A 52 21.82 -1.24 -11.40
C ASN A 52 21.42 -2.15 -12.59
N PHE A 53 20.47 -1.75 -13.42
CA PHE A 53 20.04 -2.56 -14.56
C PHE A 53 19.51 -1.69 -15.72
N ASN A 54 19.65 -2.20 -16.94
CA ASN A 54 19.10 -1.58 -18.15
C ASN A 54 17.95 -2.44 -18.67
N GLY A 55 16.71 -1.97 -18.53
CA GLY A 55 15.51 -2.66 -18.98
C GLY A 55 15.48 -2.91 -20.48
N ASN A 56 16.12 -2.03 -21.29
CA ASN A 56 16.19 -2.18 -22.75
C ASN A 56 16.83 -3.50 -23.18
N SER A 57 17.78 -4.04 -22.41
CA SER A 57 18.43 -5.32 -22.72
C SER A 57 17.47 -6.53 -22.71
N PHE A 58 16.28 -6.37 -22.13
CA PHE A 58 15.25 -7.41 -22.09
C PHE A 58 14.20 -7.26 -23.21
N ALA A 59 14.32 -6.26 -24.09
CA ALA A 59 13.32 -5.96 -25.11
C ALA A 59 13.09 -7.15 -26.08
N SER A 60 14.17 -7.77 -26.60
CA SER A 60 14.08 -8.95 -27.47
C SER A 60 13.46 -10.15 -26.75
N ALA A 61 13.94 -10.45 -25.53
CA ALA A 61 13.41 -11.57 -24.75
C ALA A 61 11.92 -11.39 -24.39
N ALA A 62 11.47 -10.14 -24.15
CA ALA A 62 10.06 -9.86 -23.92
C ALA A 62 9.20 -10.11 -25.18
N LEU A 63 9.70 -9.74 -26.35
CA LEU A 63 9.04 -10.02 -27.63
C LEU A 63 8.96 -11.53 -27.90
N GLU A 64 10.05 -12.25 -27.69
CA GLU A 64 10.12 -13.73 -27.81
C GLU A 64 9.15 -14.42 -26.83
N ALA A 65 8.95 -13.83 -25.63
CA ALA A 65 7.99 -14.31 -24.65
C ALA A 65 6.53 -13.93 -24.96
N GLY A 66 6.27 -13.19 -26.05
CA GLY A 66 4.92 -12.90 -26.55
C GLY A 66 4.43 -11.48 -26.33
N ALA A 67 5.27 -10.53 -25.93
CA ALA A 67 4.88 -9.12 -25.93
C ALA A 67 4.57 -8.64 -27.35
N ALA A 68 3.52 -7.82 -27.49
CA ALA A 68 3.16 -7.24 -28.79
C ALA A 68 4.19 -6.20 -29.25
N PHE A 69 4.64 -5.37 -28.30
CA PHE A 69 5.68 -4.37 -28.52
C PHE A 69 6.53 -4.23 -27.24
N SER A 70 7.82 -3.91 -27.44
CA SER A 70 8.68 -3.43 -26.36
C SER A 70 8.91 -1.92 -26.50
N ILE A 71 8.59 -1.16 -25.45
CA ILE A 71 8.81 0.29 -25.36
C ILE A 71 10.22 0.50 -24.80
N ILE A 72 11.08 1.17 -25.55
CA ILE A 72 12.51 1.34 -25.26
C ILE A 72 12.91 2.82 -25.34
N ASP A 73 14.00 3.21 -24.66
CA ASP A 73 14.61 4.55 -24.75
C ASP A 73 16.05 4.54 -25.26
N LYS A 74 16.60 3.36 -25.59
CA LYS A 74 17.94 3.21 -26.15
C LYS A 74 17.86 2.73 -27.61
N PRO A 75 18.28 3.54 -28.59
CA PRO A 75 18.23 3.19 -30.02
C PRO A 75 18.96 1.90 -30.37
N ASP A 76 19.99 1.52 -29.59
CA ASP A 76 20.78 0.30 -29.83
C ASP A 76 19.95 -1.00 -29.70
N PHE A 77 18.79 -0.93 -29.00
CA PHE A 77 17.87 -2.05 -28.83
C PHE A 77 16.66 -1.99 -29.77
N TYR A 78 16.69 -1.09 -30.78
CA TYR A 78 15.59 -0.94 -31.71
C TYR A 78 15.47 -2.16 -32.64
N ILE A 79 14.26 -2.71 -32.72
CA ILE A 79 13.86 -3.79 -33.62
C ILE A 79 12.69 -3.29 -34.44
N ASP A 80 12.87 -3.19 -35.76
CA ASP A 80 11.88 -2.64 -36.67
C ASP A 80 10.54 -3.39 -36.62
N GLY A 81 9.45 -2.63 -36.50
CA GLY A 81 8.10 -3.17 -36.43
C GLY A 81 7.72 -3.87 -35.09
N GLN A 82 8.67 -3.97 -34.12
CA GLN A 82 8.46 -4.68 -32.87
C GLN A 82 8.78 -3.83 -31.62
N THR A 83 9.53 -2.74 -31.78
CA THR A 83 9.82 -1.82 -30.67
C THR A 83 9.28 -0.43 -30.94
N LEU A 84 8.87 0.24 -29.89
CA LEU A 84 8.46 1.65 -29.90
C LEU A 84 9.52 2.45 -29.14
N LEU A 85 10.27 3.29 -29.86
CA LEU A 85 11.32 4.13 -29.28
C LEU A 85 10.71 5.40 -28.69
N VAL A 86 10.98 5.68 -27.42
CA VAL A 86 10.53 6.90 -26.71
C VAL A 86 11.74 7.63 -26.11
N PRO A 87 11.63 8.91 -25.77
CA PRO A 87 12.72 9.65 -25.12
C PRO A 87 13.12 9.10 -23.74
N ASP A 88 12.14 8.63 -22.96
CA ASP A 88 12.29 8.05 -21.63
C ASP A 88 11.11 7.11 -21.38
N VAL A 89 11.42 5.84 -21.03
CA VAL A 89 10.38 4.81 -20.87
C VAL A 89 9.50 5.08 -19.66
N LEU A 90 10.05 5.62 -18.55
CA LEU A 90 9.28 5.91 -17.36
C LEU A 90 8.30 7.09 -17.60
N ILE A 91 8.79 8.16 -18.21
CA ILE A 91 7.95 9.31 -18.58
C ILE A 91 6.85 8.86 -19.56
N ALA A 92 7.19 8.03 -20.55
CA ALA A 92 6.21 7.50 -21.52
C ALA A 92 5.12 6.66 -20.84
N LEU A 93 5.46 5.85 -19.82
CA LEU A 93 4.49 5.09 -19.02
C LEU A 93 3.55 6.03 -18.25
N GLN A 94 4.11 7.07 -17.61
CA GLN A 94 3.36 8.05 -16.82
C GLN A 94 2.45 8.92 -17.68
N ASP A 95 2.93 9.38 -18.81
CA ASP A 95 2.16 10.18 -19.77
C ASP A 95 1.05 9.35 -20.42
N LEU A 96 1.32 8.10 -20.77
CA LEU A 96 0.32 7.16 -21.27
C LEU A 96 -0.80 6.96 -20.24
N ALA A 97 -0.44 6.73 -18.98
CA ALA A 97 -1.40 6.54 -17.90
C ALA A 97 -2.25 7.80 -17.65
N LYS A 98 -1.63 8.97 -17.64
CA LYS A 98 -2.33 10.26 -17.50
C LYS A 98 -3.24 10.53 -18.69
N HIS A 99 -2.78 10.24 -19.90
CA HIS A 99 -3.60 10.37 -21.12
C HIS A 99 -4.81 9.44 -21.08
N HIS A 100 -4.60 8.18 -20.68
CA HIS A 100 -5.67 7.21 -20.50
C HIS A 100 -6.67 7.65 -19.43
N ARG A 101 -6.18 8.11 -18.25
CA ARG A 101 -7.02 8.67 -17.19
C ARG A 101 -7.93 9.80 -17.65
N ASN A 102 -7.40 10.70 -18.48
CA ASN A 102 -8.18 11.82 -19.01
C ASN A 102 -9.31 11.38 -19.97
N ARG A 103 -9.22 10.19 -20.53
CA ARG A 103 -10.24 9.60 -21.42
C ARG A 103 -11.26 8.73 -20.67
N LEU A 104 -10.90 8.27 -19.48
CA LEU A 104 -11.80 7.57 -18.59
C LEU A 104 -12.61 8.58 -17.77
N ASN A 105 -13.88 8.72 -18.06
CA ASN A 105 -14.77 9.61 -17.30
C ASN A 105 -15.37 8.88 -16.09
N ILE A 106 -14.50 8.36 -15.20
CA ILE A 106 -14.88 7.61 -14.01
C ILE A 106 -14.39 8.32 -12.74
N PRO A 107 -15.08 8.20 -11.61
CA PRO A 107 -14.59 8.70 -10.33
C PRO A 107 -13.36 7.89 -9.87
N ILE A 108 -12.34 8.61 -9.38
CA ILE A 108 -11.16 8.04 -8.75
C ILE A 108 -11.13 8.44 -7.29
N ILE A 109 -11.09 7.45 -6.42
CA ILE A 109 -10.85 7.62 -4.98
C ILE A 109 -9.37 7.35 -4.73
N SER A 110 -8.63 8.37 -4.28
CA SER A 110 -7.23 8.20 -3.91
C SER A 110 -7.04 8.26 -2.40
N LEU A 111 -6.17 7.41 -1.89
CA LEU A 111 -5.84 7.41 -0.48
C LEU A 111 -4.35 7.29 -0.22
N THR A 112 -3.92 7.99 0.84
CA THR A 112 -2.56 7.91 1.39
C THR A 112 -2.62 7.86 2.92
N GLY A 113 -1.48 7.88 3.58
CA GLY A 113 -1.34 7.90 5.03
C GLY A 113 -0.12 7.13 5.49
N SER A 114 0.19 7.18 6.75
CA SER A 114 1.31 6.45 7.33
C SER A 114 1.00 4.97 7.48
N ASN A 115 -0.14 4.63 8.06
CA ASN A 115 -0.58 3.27 8.35
C ASN A 115 -1.99 3.02 7.80
N GLY A 116 -2.34 1.75 7.55
CA GLY A 116 -3.69 1.34 7.17
C GLY A 116 -4.08 1.56 5.70
N LYS A 117 -3.23 2.15 4.86
CA LYS A 117 -3.52 2.43 3.43
C LYS A 117 -4.08 1.22 2.69
N THR A 118 -3.30 0.15 2.62
CA THR A 118 -3.65 -1.04 1.83
C THR A 118 -4.90 -1.73 2.37
N THR A 119 -5.00 -1.89 3.70
CA THR A 119 -6.21 -2.45 4.32
C THR A 119 -7.44 -1.61 4.00
N THR A 120 -7.35 -0.28 4.16
CA THR A 120 -8.46 0.62 3.85
C THR A 120 -8.83 0.56 2.37
N LYS A 121 -7.85 0.57 1.46
CA LYS A 121 -8.05 0.41 0.01
C LYS A 121 -8.81 -0.89 -0.31
N GLU A 122 -8.39 -2.00 0.28
CA GLU A 122 -9.02 -3.31 0.05
C GLU A 122 -10.44 -3.37 0.60
N LEU A 123 -10.67 -2.82 1.79
CA LEU A 123 -12.02 -2.71 2.37
C LEU A 123 -12.93 -1.82 1.52
N ILE A 124 -12.46 -0.66 1.07
CA ILE A 124 -13.21 0.23 0.18
C ILE A 124 -13.52 -0.50 -1.13
N ALA A 125 -12.55 -1.17 -1.73
CA ALA A 125 -12.74 -1.91 -2.98
C ALA A 125 -13.74 -3.07 -2.82
N ALA A 126 -13.68 -3.82 -1.71
CA ALA A 126 -14.61 -4.91 -1.41
C ALA A 126 -16.05 -4.40 -1.25
N VAL A 127 -16.23 -3.28 -0.55
CA VAL A 127 -17.53 -2.64 -0.32
C VAL A 127 -18.11 -2.08 -1.62
N LEU A 128 -17.33 -1.27 -2.35
CA LEU A 128 -17.78 -0.68 -3.61
C LEU A 128 -18.03 -1.73 -4.68
N GLY A 129 -17.28 -2.82 -4.69
CA GLY A 129 -17.44 -3.97 -5.58
C GLY A 129 -18.79 -4.70 -5.44
N GLN A 130 -19.56 -4.43 -4.37
CA GLN A 130 -20.93 -4.95 -4.23
C GLN A 130 -21.94 -4.27 -5.16
N LYS A 131 -21.56 -3.14 -5.75
CA LYS A 131 -22.45 -2.34 -6.61
C LYS A 131 -21.82 -1.94 -7.93
N PHE A 132 -20.49 -1.77 -7.98
CA PHE A 132 -19.76 -1.21 -9.11
C PHE A 132 -18.68 -2.16 -9.61
N LYS A 133 -18.29 -2.01 -10.87
CA LYS A 133 -17.08 -2.60 -11.43
C LYS A 133 -15.86 -1.77 -10.95
N VAL A 134 -15.19 -2.23 -9.92
CA VAL A 134 -14.10 -1.51 -9.25
C VAL A 134 -12.74 -2.02 -9.75
N VAL A 135 -11.84 -1.09 -10.08
CA VAL A 135 -10.40 -1.38 -10.23
C VAL A 135 -9.67 -0.69 -9.11
N ALA A 136 -8.85 -1.45 -8.37
CA ALA A 136 -8.07 -0.94 -7.24
C ALA A 136 -6.58 -1.29 -7.39
N THR A 137 -5.73 -0.45 -6.81
CA THR A 137 -4.28 -0.72 -6.72
C THR A 137 -4.02 -2.13 -6.22
N GLN A 138 -3.27 -2.91 -6.98
CA GLN A 138 -2.88 -4.27 -6.62
C GLN A 138 -1.60 -4.26 -5.77
N GLY A 139 -1.59 -5.05 -4.68
CA GLY A 139 -0.43 -5.16 -3.80
C GLY A 139 0.09 -3.80 -3.32
N ASN A 140 1.36 -3.53 -3.63
CA ASN A 140 2.06 -2.29 -3.29
C ASN A 140 2.36 -1.39 -4.51
N LEU A 141 1.59 -1.50 -5.58
CA LEU A 141 1.74 -0.67 -6.80
C LEU A 141 1.26 0.77 -6.58
N ASN A 142 1.83 1.44 -5.57
CA ASN A 142 1.38 2.72 -5.05
C ASN A 142 2.37 3.87 -5.26
N ASN A 143 3.44 3.65 -6.05
CA ASN A 143 4.49 4.61 -6.36
C ASN A 143 4.38 5.13 -7.82
N HIS A 144 5.41 5.86 -8.27
CA HIS A 144 5.51 6.47 -9.59
C HIS A 144 5.52 5.51 -10.80
N ILE A 145 5.62 4.19 -10.56
CA ILE A 145 5.43 3.12 -11.55
C ILE A 145 4.08 2.44 -11.34
N GLY A 146 3.74 2.15 -10.09
CA GLY A 146 2.55 1.38 -9.73
C GLY A 146 1.24 2.12 -9.97
N VAL A 147 1.18 3.42 -9.69
CA VAL A 147 -0.01 4.24 -9.98
C VAL A 147 -0.31 4.29 -11.48
N PRO A 148 0.66 4.56 -12.38
CA PRO A 148 0.46 4.37 -13.81
C PRO A 148 -0.09 3.01 -14.21
N LEU A 149 0.48 1.92 -13.70
CA LEU A 149 0.01 0.56 -13.98
C LEU A 149 -1.44 0.34 -13.51
N THR A 150 -1.79 0.88 -12.33
CA THR A 150 -3.18 0.83 -11.82
C THR A 150 -4.14 1.59 -12.75
N LEU A 151 -3.77 2.77 -13.23
CA LEU A 151 -4.60 3.56 -14.14
C LEU A 151 -4.77 2.85 -15.49
N LEU A 152 -3.71 2.28 -16.04
CA LEU A 152 -3.73 1.55 -17.31
C LEU A 152 -4.46 0.20 -17.22
N SER A 153 -4.69 -0.33 -16.02
CA SER A 153 -5.53 -1.52 -15.83
C SER A 153 -7.04 -1.22 -15.84
N MET A 154 -7.43 0.04 -15.78
CA MET A 154 -8.83 0.46 -15.89
C MET A 154 -9.28 0.40 -17.34
N SER A 155 -10.46 -0.16 -17.57
CA SER A 155 -11.08 -0.28 -18.91
C SER A 155 -12.30 0.64 -19.01
N PRO A 156 -12.91 0.80 -20.19
CA PRO A 156 -14.18 1.51 -20.33
C PRO A 156 -15.34 0.93 -19.49
N ASP A 157 -15.22 -0.33 -19.08
CA ASP A 157 -16.18 -0.98 -18.19
C ASP A 157 -15.97 -0.68 -16.71
N THR A 158 -14.85 -0.07 -16.35
CA THR A 158 -14.57 0.32 -14.97
C THR A 158 -15.47 1.47 -14.56
N GLU A 159 -16.16 1.33 -13.42
CA GLU A 159 -17.08 2.36 -12.93
C GLU A 159 -16.46 3.21 -11.82
N ILE A 160 -15.54 2.65 -11.03
CA ILE A 160 -14.82 3.38 -9.98
C ILE A 160 -13.38 2.87 -9.90
N GLY A 161 -12.41 3.81 -9.80
CA GLY A 161 -11.02 3.51 -9.48
C GLY A 161 -10.69 3.79 -8.01
N VAL A 162 -9.94 2.90 -7.36
CA VAL A 162 -9.41 3.11 -6.00
C VAL A 162 -7.88 3.05 -6.04
N VAL A 163 -7.23 4.20 -5.90
CA VAL A 163 -5.79 4.37 -6.13
C VAL A 163 -5.07 4.65 -4.80
N GLU A 164 -4.28 3.69 -4.33
CA GLU A 164 -3.40 3.87 -3.19
C GLU A 164 -2.16 4.66 -3.61
N MET A 165 -1.78 5.67 -2.82
CA MET A 165 -0.61 6.51 -3.04
C MET A 165 0.38 6.39 -1.88
N GLY A 166 1.52 5.77 -2.13
CA GLY A 166 2.66 5.68 -1.23
C GLY A 166 3.67 6.78 -1.51
N ALA A 167 4.35 7.24 -0.46
CA ALA A 167 5.44 8.20 -0.59
C ALA A 167 6.45 8.04 0.53
N ASN A 168 7.72 8.26 0.20
CA ASN A 168 8.85 8.34 1.11
C ASN A 168 9.40 9.77 1.22
N HIS A 169 9.10 10.66 0.25
CA HIS A 169 9.56 12.05 0.20
C HIS A 169 8.40 13.01 -0.10
N GLN A 170 8.60 14.28 0.24
CA GLN A 170 7.70 15.35 -0.17
C GLN A 170 7.72 15.50 -1.71
N GLY A 171 6.59 15.93 -2.30
CA GLY A 171 6.42 16.06 -3.75
C GLY A 171 5.93 14.77 -4.45
N GLU A 172 6.11 13.59 -3.85
CA GLU A 172 5.71 12.34 -4.48
C GLU A 172 4.19 12.19 -4.56
N ILE A 173 3.44 12.50 -3.50
CA ILE A 173 1.96 12.45 -3.53
C ILE A 173 1.41 13.46 -4.54
N LYS A 174 1.98 14.67 -4.60
CA LYS A 174 1.61 15.67 -5.60
C LYS A 174 1.78 15.15 -7.03
N MET A 175 2.91 14.50 -7.33
CA MET A 175 3.18 13.88 -8.62
C MET A 175 2.14 12.78 -8.94
N LEU A 176 1.85 11.89 -7.99
CA LEU A 176 0.87 10.82 -8.16
C LEU A 176 -0.54 11.38 -8.38
N CYS A 177 -0.92 12.44 -7.66
CA CYS A 177 -2.18 13.16 -7.89
C CYS A 177 -2.25 13.79 -9.28
N GLY A 178 -1.12 14.30 -9.80
CA GLY A 178 -1.03 14.86 -11.15
C GLY A 178 -1.31 13.83 -12.25
N MET A 179 -1.03 12.54 -12.00
CA MET A 179 -1.35 11.42 -12.91
C MET A 179 -2.78 10.92 -12.70
N ALA A 180 -3.15 10.59 -11.45
CA ALA A 180 -4.44 9.98 -11.16
C ALA A 180 -5.62 10.94 -11.20
N GLN A 181 -5.38 12.23 -11.01
CA GLN A 181 -6.41 13.30 -10.98
C GLN A 181 -7.65 12.86 -10.16
N PRO A 182 -7.49 12.60 -8.85
CA PRO A 182 -8.55 12.03 -8.04
C PRO A 182 -9.74 12.98 -7.86
N ASN A 183 -10.96 12.42 -7.82
CA ASN A 183 -12.20 13.12 -7.49
C ASN A 183 -12.52 13.01 -5.99
N TYR A 184 -11.94 12.02 -5.32
CA TYR A 184 -12.13 11.79 -3.89
C TYR A 184 -10.78 11.54 -3.23
N GLY A 185 -10.56 12.12 -2.07
CA GLY A 185 -9.32 11.94 -1.30
C GLY A 185 -9.56 11.46 0.11
N TYR A 186 -8.68 10.60 0.62
CA TYR A 186 -8.67 10.19 2.01
C TYR A 186 -7.25 10.03 2.54
N ILE A 187 -6.95 10.60 3.69
CA ILE A 187 -5.70 10.36 4.43
C ILE A 187 -6.03 9.53 5.66
N THR A 188 -5.48 8.32 5.76
CA THR A 188 -5.77 7.42 6.88
C THR A 188 -5.29 7.97 8.21
N ASN A 189 -4.04 8.41 8.28
CA ASN A 189 -3.43 9.05 9.46
C ASN A 189 -2.06 9.66 9.15
N PHE A 190 -1.56 10.47 10.09
CA PHE A 190 -0.21 11.05 10.12
C PHE A 190 0.60 10.39 11.25
N GLY A 191 1.20 9.23 10.97
CA GLY A 191 2.03 8.50 11.93
C GLY A 191 3.52 8.62 11.62
N LYS A 192 4.38 8.11 12.52
CA LYS A 192 5.83 8.06 12.38
C LYS A 192 6.23 6.99 11.35
N ALA A 193 6.19 7.32 10.06
CA ALA A 193 6.56 6.42 8.97
C ALA A 193 7.45 7.17 7.96
N HIS A 194 8.49 6.48 7.44
CA HIS A 194 9.44 7.04 6.46
C HIS A 194 10.09 8.36 6.93
N LEU A 195 10.40 8.46 8.25
CA LEU A 195 10.89 9.69 8.87
C LEU A 195 12.17 10.23 8.22
N GLU A 196 13.05 9.32 7.79
CA GLU A 196 14.30 9.67 7.12
C GLU A 196 14.04 10.45 5.83
N GLY A 197 13.23 9.91 4.93
CA GLY A 197 12.97 10.53 3.62
C GLY A 197 12.11 11.78 3.70
N PHE A 198 11.18 11.86 4.66
CA PHE A 198 10.37 13.06 4.87
C PHE A 198 11.08 14.16 5.69
N GLY A 199 12.17 13.84 6.39
CA GLY A 199 12.83 14.79 7.29
C GLY A 199 12.09 15.01 8.62
N GLY A 200 11.41 13.97 9.14
CA GLY A 200 10.70 13.98 10.41
C GLY A 200 9.17 14.05 10.26
N VAL A 201 8.49 14.15 11.41
CA VAL A 201 7.00 14.08 11.49
C VAL A 201 6.33 15.22 10.73
N GLU A 202 6.85 16.44 10.81
CA GLU A 202 6.31 17.60 10.08
C GLU A 202 6.40 17.40 8.55
N GLY A 203 7.50 16.80 8.09
CA GLY A 203 7.66 16.42 6.69
C GLY A 203 6.64 15.37 6.24
N VAL A 204 6.33 14.38 7.09
CA VAL A 204 5.26 13.39 6.84
C VAL A 204 3.91 14.08 6.69
N ILE A 205 3.57 15.00 7.61
CA ILE A 205 2.32 15.75 7.57
C ILE A 205 2.25 16.56 6.28
N LYS A 206 3.31 17.30 5.93
CA LYS A 206 3.36 18.13 4.73
C LYS A 206 3.22 17.28 3.46
N GLY A 207 4.02 16.22 3.31
CA GLY A 207 4.03 15.39 2.11
C GLY A 207 2.70 14.65 1.89
N LYS A 208 2.09 14.08 2.94
CA LYS A 208 0.80 13.42 2.78
C LYS A 208 -0.36 14.39 2.55
N SER A 209 -0.28 15.61 3.11
CA SER A 209 -1.27 16.68 2.87
C SER A 209 -1.30 17.18 1.43
N GLU A 210 -0.31 16.83 0.60
CA GLU A 210 -0.33 17.12 -0.84
C GLU A 210 -1.57 16.49 -1.53
N LEU A 211 -2.11 15.38 -0.99
CA LEU A 211 -3.39 14.83 -1.48
C LEU A 211 -4.54 15.81 -1.22
N TYR A 212 -4.64 16.36 0.00
CA TYR A 212 -5.69 17.34 0.31
C TYR A 212 -5.56 18.60 -0.54
N GLN A 213 -4.32 19.07 -0.74
CA GLN A 213 -4.07 20.22 -1.61
C GLN A 213 -4.56 19.95 -3.03
N ALA A 214 -4.19 18.82 -3.63
CA ALA A 214 -4.60 18.46 -5.00
C ALA A 214 -6.15 18.36 -5.14
N ILE A 215 -6.85 17.85 -4.12
CA ILE A 215 -8.30 17.74 -4.10
C ILE A 215 -8.97 19.12 -3.95
N THR A 216 -8.47 19.93 -3.01
CA THR A 216 -9.05 21.27 -2.73
C THR A 216 -8.87 22.23 -3.91
N GLU A 217 -7.70 22.21 -4.58
CA GLU A 217 -7.43 23.00 -5.79
C GLU A 217 -8.39 22.67 -6.95
N ARG A 218 -8.93 21.45 -6.97
CA ARG A 218 -9.89 20.97 -7.98
C ARG A 218 -11.34 21.08 -7.52
N HIS A 219 -11.61 21.56 -6.30
CA HIS A 219 -12.92 21.62 -5.66
C HIS A 219 -13.64 20.25 -5.55
N GLU A 220 -12.88 19.18 -5.45
CA GLU A 220 -13.34 17.80 -5.37
C GLU A 220 -13.60 17.39 -3.91
N HIS A 221 -14.05 16.15 -3.63
CA HIS A 221 -14.55 15.73 -2.33
C HIS A 221 -13.47 15.08 -1.44
N ILE A 222 -13.49 15.38 -0.14
CA ILE A 222 -12.57 14.80 0.84
C ILE A 222 -13.33 13.99 1.89
N PHE A 223 -12.90 12.73 2.09
CA PHE A 223 -13.21 11.98 3.31
C PHE A 223 -12.09 12.23 4.33
N TYR A 224 -12.44 12.44 5.59
CA TYR A 224 -11.46 12.82 6.60
C TYR A 224 -11.89 12.38 8.01
N ARG A 225 -10.97 12.43 8.94
CA ARG A 225 -11.22 12.21 10.37
C ARG A 225 -11.35 13.54 11.07
N ALA A 226 -12.56 13.91 11.51
CA ALA A 226 -12.79 15.12 12.28
C ALA A 226 -12.19 15.03 13.72
N GLU A 227 -12.04 13.80 14.25
CA GLU A 227 -11.36 13.55 15.52
C GLU A 227 -9.83 13.66 15.45
N ASP A 228 -9.25 13.69 14.23
CA ASP A 228 -7.82 13.94 14.03
C ASP A 228 -7.57 15.44 13.94
N PRO A 229 -6.92 16.08 14.95
CA PRO A 229 -6.77 17.53 15.01
C PRO A 229 -5.99 18.09 13.81
N ILE A 230 -5.06 17.30 13.23
CA ILE A 230 -4.30 17.73 12.07
C ILE A 230 -5.20 17.79 10.83
N GLN A 231 -6.05 16.79 10.62
CA GLN A 231 -6.97 16.76 9.49
C GLN A 231 -8.04 17.86 9.63
N GLU A 232 -8.60 18.04 10.84
CA GLU A 232 -9.60 19.09 11.10
C GLU A 232 -9.04 20.48 10.87
N GLU A 233 -7.83 20.78 11.38
CA GLU A 233 -7.15 22.06 11.14
C GLU A 233 -6.92 22.34 9.65
N LYS A 234 -6.39 21.34 8.93
CA LYS A 234 -6.08 21.51 7.49
C LYS A 234 -7.31 21.70 6.61
N LEU A 235 -8.46 21.20 7.05
CA LEU A 235 -9.71 21.23 6.29
C LEU A 235 -10.76 22.17 6.91
N ALA A 236 -10.41 22.97 7.91
CA ALA A 236 -11.34 23.85 8.64
C ALA A 236 -12.25 24.69 7.72
N ASN A 237 -11.67 25.25 6.67
CA ASN A 237 -12.37 26.12 5.71
C ASN A 237 -12.81 25.41 4.43
N TYR A 238 -12.69 24.08 4.34
CA TYR A 238 -13.11 23.33 3.16
C TYR A 238 -14.49 22.71 3.35
N ALA A 239 -15.44 23.13 2.52
CA ALA A 239 -16.84 22.73 2.67
C ALA A 239 -17.17 21.35 2.09
N ASN A 240 -16.48 20.95 0.98
CA ASN A 240 -16.77 19.70 0.28
C ASN A 240 -16.07 18.50 0.93
N LYS A 241 -16.42 18.21 2.18
CA LYS A 241 -15.83 17.14 2.98
C LYS A 241 -16.88 16.33 3.74
N THR A 242 -16.55 15.08 4.04
CA THR A 242 -17.37 14.16 4.84
C THR A 242 -16.50 13.47 5.88
N SER A 243 -16.89 13.53 7.17
CA SER A 243 -16.22 12.78 8.21
C SER A 243 -16.49 11.28 8.09
N ILE A 244 -15.46 10.48 8.41
CA ILE A 244 -15.57 9.02 8.52
C ILE A 244 -15.67 8.55 9.98
N ASP A 245 -15.67 9.47 10.94
CA ASP A 245 -15.66 9.11 12.36
C ASP A 245 -16.98 8.45 12.77
N PRO A 246 -16.92 7.44 13.67
CA PRO A 246 -18.04 6.56 13.99
C PRO A 246 -19.25 7.28 14.61
N GLY A 247 -19.02 8.35 15.39
CA GLY A 247 -20.06 9.07 16.11
C GLY A 247 -20.88 10.07 15.28
N GLN A 248 -20.50 10.34 14.02
CA GLN A 248 -21.15 11.38 13.19
C GLN A 248 -22.22 10.84 12.21
N PHE A 249 -22.47 9.56 12.21
CA PHE A 249 -23.47 8.90 11.34
C PHE A 249 -23.99 7.65 11.99
N PRO A 250 -25.13 7.01 11.47
CA PRO A 250 -25.74 6.00 12.30
C PRO A 250 -24.65 5.20 12.97
N GLU A 251 -24.63 5.33 14.28
CA GLU A 251 -23.49 5.04 15.13
C GLU A 251 -22.85 3.71 14.79
N ILE A 252 -21.59 3.76 14.37
CA ILE A 252 -20.80 2.56 14.19
C ILE A 252 -20.09 2.32 15.52
N GLU A 253 -20.47 1.26 16.19
CA GLU A 253 -19.91 0.90 17.48
C GLU A 253 -19.01 -0.32 17.37
N LEU A 254 -17.91 -0.29 18.09
CA LEU A 254 -17.07 -1.45 18.28
C LEU A 254 -17.65 -2.31 19.41
N SER A 255 -18.41 -3.36 19.05
CA SER A 255 -19.10 -4.23 20.00
C SER A 255 -18.15 -5.23 20.65
N ARG A 256 -17.12 -5.70 19.93
CA ARG A 256 -16.10 -6.64 20.40
C ARG A 256 -14.81 -6.44 19.62
N LYS A 257 -13.67 -6.53 20.30
CA LYS A 257 -12.34 -6.41 19.69
C LYS A 257 -11.45 -7.64 19.84
N GLU A 258 -11.99 -8.72 20.38
CA GLU A 258 -11.23 -9.95 20.59
C GLU A 258 -11.97 -11.19 20.09
N PRO A 259 -11.27 -12.09 19.43
CA PRO A 259 -9.93 -11.98 18.83
C PRO A 259 -9.91 -11.13 17.56
N THR A 260 -11.07 -10.87 16.96
CA THR A 260 -11.27 -10.04 15.76
C THR A 260 -12.39 -9.04 16.01
N LEU A 261 -12.40 -7.97 15.22
CA LEU A 261 -13.34 -6.89 15.42
C LEU A 261 -14.78 -7.32 15.08
N VAL A 262 -15.71 -7.01 15.96
CA VAL A 262 -17.15 -7.10 15.73
C VAL A 262 -17.76 -5.71 15.89
N LEU A 263 -18.45 -5.24 14.86
CA LEU A 263 -19.10 -3.93 14.85
C LEU A 263 -20.60 -4.09 14.94
N SER A 264 -21.24 -3.12 15.60
CA SER A 264 -22.66 -2.85 15.53
C SER A 264 -22.90 -1.63 14.65
N TRP A 265 -23.71 -1.74 13.62
CA TRP A 265 -24.03 -0.65 12.70
C TRP A 265 -25.41 -0.83 12.06
N SER A 266 -26.27 0.18 12.19
CA SER A 266 -27.64 0.17 11.61
C SER A 266 -28.44 -1.10 11.95
N GLY A 267 -28.31 -1.58 13.19
CA GLY A 267 -28.98 -2.80 13.66
C GLY A 267 -28.35 -4.12 13.22
N LEU A 268 -27.25 -4.07 12.47
CA LEU A 268 -26.49 -5.25 12.02
C LEU A 268 -25.27 -5.49 12.92
N SER A 269 -24.92 -6.77 13.13
CA SER A 269 -23.66 -7.19 13.72
C SER A 269 -22.71 -7.67 12.62
N ILE A 270 -21.61 -6.95 12.42
CA ILE A 270 -20.61 -7.23 11.38
C ILE A 270 -19.41 -7.92 12.05
N LYS A 271 -19.26 -9.21 11.82
CA LYS A 271 -18.14 -10.01 12.33
C LYS A 271 -17.04 -10.02 11.28
N THR A 272 -15.94 -9.32 11.55
CA THR A 272 -14.80 -9.25 10.63
C THR A 272 -13.74 -10.31 10.94
N GLN A 273 -12.77 -10.46 10.03
CA GLN A 273 -11.57 -11.28 10.24
C GLN A 273 -10.32 -10.41 10.51
N LEU A 274 -10.53 -9.14 10.82
CA LEU A 274 -9.46 -8.19 11.08
C LEU A 274 -9.03 -8.23 12.55
N PHE A 275 -7.73 -8.39 12.75
CA PHE A 275 -7.06 -8.24 14.03
C PHE A 275 -6.66 -6.77 14.27
N GLY A 276 -6.78 -6.29 15.51
CA GLY A 276 -6.32 -4.98 15.94
C GLY A 276 -7.37 -3.89 15.84
N ASP A 277 -7.63 -3.22 16.98
CA ASP A 277 -8.62 -2.13 17.09
C ASP A 277 -8.28 -0.90 16.25
N TYR A 278 -7.01 -0.74 15.86
CA TYR A 278 -6.60 0.24 14.85
C TYR A 278 -7.26 0.04 13.47
N ASN A 279 -7.77 -1.16 13.18
CA ASN A 279 -8.54 -1.44 11.97
C ASN A 279 -10.00 -0.97 12.06
N PHE A 280 -10.49 -0.60 13.24
CA PHE A 280 -11.85 -0.08 13.40
C PHE A 280 -12.08 1.16 12.53
N ILE A 281 -11.16 2.11 12.54
CA ILE A 281 -11.25 3.31 11.70
C ILE A 281 -11.16 2.99 10.21
N ASN A 282 -10.37 1.98 9.82
CA ASN A 282 -10.32 1.53 8.42
C ASN A 282 -11.67 0.98 7.96
N LEU A 283 -12.39 0.25 8.85
CA LEU A 283 -13.75 -0.24 8.61
C LEU A 283 -14.75 0.92 8.54
N CYS A 284 -14.67 1.90 9.45
CA CYS A 284 -15.51 3.10 9.42
C CYS A 284 -15.36 3.86 8.09
N ALA A 285 -14.13 4.02 7.60
CA ALA A 285 -13.87 4.63 6.30
C ALA A 285 -14.55 3.87 5.15
N ALA A 286 -14.45 2.53 5.13
CA ALA A 286 -15.08 1.71 4.10
C ALA A 286 -16.61 1.77 4.16
N ILE A 287 -17.21 1.72 5.37
CA ILE A 287 -18.65 1.88 5.59
C ILE A 287 -19.10 3.24 5.07
N ARG A 288 -18.39 4.29 5.46
CA ARG A 288 -18.76 5.66 5.13
C ARG A 288 -18.69 5.95 3.65
N ILE A 289 -17.60 5.54 3.01
CA ILE A 289 -17.41 5.68 1.57
C ILE A 289 -18.46 4.82 0.82
N GLY A 290 -18.67 3.58 1.23
CA GLY A 290 -19.70 2.72 0.64
C GLY A 290 -21.10 3.33 0.71
N THR A 291 -21.46 3.88 1.87
CA THR A 291 -22.75 4.58 2.08
C THR A 291 -22.85 5.83 1.21
N TYR A 292 -21.79 6.63 1.10
CA TYR A 292 -21.75 7.81 0.24
C TYR A 292 -22.02 7.46 -1.23
N PHE A 293 -21.47 6.35 -1.72
CA PHE A 293 -21.72 5.86 -3.08
C PHE A 293 -23.01 5.05 -3.21
N GLY A 294 -23.82 4.96 -2.15
CA GLY A 294 -25.12 4.32 -2.16
C GLY A 294 -25.05 2.79 -2.30
N VAL A 295 -24.03 2.15 -1.76
CA VAL A 295 -23.99 0.69 -1.58
C VAL A 295 -25.02 0.31 -0.51
N PRO A 296 -25.89 -0.68 -0.72
CA PRO A 296 -26.87 -1.09 0.28
C PRO A 296 -26.20 -1.56 1.59
N ILE A 297 -26.80 -1.20 2.72
CA ILE A 297 -26.26 -1.47 4.07
C ILE A 297 -25.89 -2.95 4.27
N GLN A 298 -26.80 -3.86 3.88
CA GLN A 298 -26.59 -5.31 3.96
C GLN A 298 -25.38 -5.75 3.14
N LYS A 299 -25.20 -5.17 1.95
CA LYS A 299 -24.07 -5.48 1.06
C LYS A 299 -22.75 -4.99 1.62
N ILE A 300 -22.73 -3.83 2.27
CA ILE A 300 -21.55 -3.34 3.00
C ILE A 300 -21.19 -4.33 4.12
N ALA A 301 -22.18 -4.74 4.94
CA ALA A 301 -21.95 -5.67 6.03
C ALA A 301 -21.43 -7.04 5.54
N GLU A 302 -22.04 -7.58 4.46
CA GLU A 302 -21.59 -8.83 3.82
C GLU A 302 -20.14 -8.73 3.34
N ALA A 303 -19.78 -7.64 2.64
CA ALA A 303 -18.43 -7.43 2.11
C ALA A 303 -17.37 -7.36 3.22
N LEU A 304 -17.66 -6.61 4.29
CA LEU A 304 -16.74 -6.46 5.42
C LEU A 304 -16.59 -7.76 6.23
N SER A 305 -17.66 -8.56 6.35
CA SER A 305 -17.61 -9.86 7.02
C SER A 305 -16.86 -10.91 6.21
N ALA A 306 -16.94 -10.85 4.89
CA ALA A 306 -16.25 -11.77 3.98
C ALA A 306 -14.78 -11.42 3.73
N TYR A 307 -14.38 -10.17 3.99
CA TYR A 307 -13.01 -9.72 3.74
C TYR A 307 -12.01 -10.48 4.63
N THR A 308 -11.03 -11.11 4.00
CA THR A 308 -9.94 -11.84 4.67
C THR A 308 -8.60 -11.21 4.29
N PRO A 309 -7.83 -10.71 5.28
CA PRO A 309 -6.47 -10.24 5.03
C PRO A 309 -5.57 -11.38 4.51
N ASN A 310 -4.81 -11.14 3.44
CA ASN A 310 -3.99 -12.19 2.80
C ASN A 310 -2.58 -11.72 2.40
N ASN A 311 -2.15 -10.55 2.86
CA ASN A 311 -0.91 -9.90 2.42
C ASN A 311 0.04 -9.55 3.58
N ASN A 312 0.13 -10.41 4.58
CA ASN A 312 0.94 -10.25 5.80
C ASN A 312 0.59 -8.95 6.58
N ARG A 313 -0.69 -8.54 6.53
CA ARG A 313 -1.20 -7.36 7.25
C ARG A 313 -2.32 -7.77 8.17
N SER A 314 -2.04 -7.82 9.46
CA SER A 314 -3.02 -8.24 10.50
C SER A 314 -3.72 -9.58 10.18
N GLN A 315 -3.02 -10.46 9.47
CA GLN A 315 -3.53 -11.77 9.05
C GLN A 315 -3.50 -12.74 10.22
N THR A 316 -4.66 -13.28 10.58
CA THR A 316 -4.77 -14.29 11.65
C THR A 316 -4.74 -15.69 11.04
N LEU A 317 -3.77 -16.51 11.48
CA LEU A 317 -3.59 -17.90 11.09
C LEU A 317 -3.78 -18.79 12.31
N LYS A 318 -4.82 -19.63 12.30
CA LYS A 318 -5.02 -20.64 13.35
C LYS A 318 -4.18 -21.86 13.04
N ARG A 319 -3.44 -22.33 14.03
CA ARG A 319 -2.71 -23.60 14.06
C ARG A 319 -3.30 -24.48 15.16
N ASP A 320 -3.00 -25.76 15.13
CA ASP A 320 -3.57 -26.71 16.09
C ASP A 320 -3.28 -26.34 17.56
N GLN A 321 -2.11 -25.76 17.82
CA GLN A 321 -1.64 -25.48 19.18
C GLN A 321 -1.58 -23.98 19.54
N TYR A 322 -1.58 -23.07 18.57
CA TYR A 322 -1.45 -21.62 18.78
C TYR A 322 -2.18 -20.80 17.72
N THR A 323 -2.35 -19.52 17.99
CA THR A 323 -2.87 -18.55 17.01
C THR A 323 -1.78 -17.58 16.63
N LEU A 324 -1.52 -17.43 15.35
CA LEU A 324 -0.52 -16.54 14.80
C LEU A 324 -1.19 -15.30 14.20
N VAL A 325 -0.67 -14.12 14.52
CA VAL A 325 -0.99 -12.87 13.85
C VAL A 325 0.24 -12.44 13.03
N LEU A 326 0.14 -12.60 11.73
CA LEU A 326 1.17 -12.19 10.80
C LEU A 326 0.90 -10.76 10.33
N ASP A 327 1.72 -9.83 10.80
CA ASP A 327 1.69 -8.41 10.44
C ASP A 327 3.10 -7.94 9.98
N ALA A 328 3.72 -8.77 9.12
CA ALA A 328 5.12 -8.68 8.72
C ALA A 328 5.33 -8.01 7.36
N TYR A 329 4.34 -7.29 6.84
CA TYR A 329 4.51 -6.56 5.58
C TYR A 329 5.43 -5.35 5.74
N ASN A 330 5.24 -4.52 6.77
CA ASN A 330 6.11 -3.40 7.13
C ASN A 330 5.88 -2.99 8.59
N ALA A 331 6.84 -2.29 9.17
CA ALA A 331 6.76 -1.78 10.54
C ALA A 331 7.30 -0.36 10.65
N ASN A 332 6.67 0.40 11.54
CA ASN A 332 7.14 1.68 12.03
C ASN A 332 6.69 1.84 13.51
N PRO A 333 7.22 2.82 14.26
CA PRO A 333 6.94 2.95 15.69
C PRO A 333 5.46 3.01 16.03
N SER A 334 4.67 3.75 15.24
CA SER A 334 3.22 3.89 15.48
C SER A 334 2.49 2.56 15.28
N SER A 335 2.80 1.81 14.22
CA SER A 335 2.14 0.52 13.94
C SER A 335 2.60 -0.60 14.88
N MET A 336 3.88 -0.59 15.31
CA MET A 336 4.40 -1.51 16.33
C MET A 336 3.66 -1.31 17.65
N SER A 337 3.62 -0.06 18.14
CA SER A 337 2.92 0.31 19.37
C SER A 337 1.45 -0.13 19.37
N ALA A 338 0.74 0.13 18.26
CA ALA A 338 -0.67 -0.23 18.14
C ALA A 338 -0.87 -1.76 18.18
N ALA A 339 -0.04 -2.53 17.47
CA ALA A 339 -0.13 -4.00 17.46
C ALA A 339 0.20 -4.62 18.83
N LEU A 340 1.22 -4.09 19.52
CA LEU A 340 1.61 -4.54 20.85
C LEU A 340 0.52 -4.25 21.90
N LYS A 341 -0.04 -3.04 21.90
CA LYS A 341 -1.14 -2.66 22.80
C LYS A 341 -2.36 -3.55 22.59
N HIS A 342 -2.70 -3.86 21.34
CA HIS A 342 -3.82 -4.76 21.07
C HIS A 342 -3.50 -6.20 21.53
N LEU A 343 -2.31 -6.74 21.24
CA LEU A 343 -1.90 -8.06 21.72
C LEU A 343 -1.97 -8.15 23.25
N SER A 344 -1.56 -7.11 23.98
CA SER A 344 -1.60 -7.08 25.44
C SER A 344 -3.01 -7.20 26.01
N GLN A 345 -4.03 -6.72 25.28
CA GLN A 345 -5.43 -6.72 25.69
C GLN A 345 -6.19 -8.03 25.37
N ILE A 346 -5.63 -8.89 24.51
CA ILE A 346 -6.28 -10.17 24.15
C ILE A 346 -6.37 -11.07 25.38
N GLU A 347 -7.54 -11.68 25.57
CA GLU A 347 -7.73 -12.77 26.53
C GLU A 347 -7.14 -14.06 25.94
N ALA A 348 -5.91 -14.36 26.31
CA ALA A 348 -5.18 -15.55 25.89
C ALA A 348 -4.39 -16.13 27.06
N PRO A 349 -4.20 -17.48 27.11
CA PRO A 349 -3.39 -18.11 28.16
C PRO A 349 -1.95 -17.59 28.17
N LYS A 350 -1.37 -17.38 27.00
CA LYS A 350 -0.03 -16.85 26.82
C LYS A 350 0.07 -15.98 25.55
N LYS A 351 0.95 -14.99 25.58
CA LYS A 351 1.19 -14.03 24.50
C LYS A 351 2.67 -13.93 24.17
N THR A 352 2.98 -14.01 22.89
CA THR A 352 4.35 -13.85 22.38
C THR A 352 4.39 -12.75 21.33
N ALA A 353 5.36 -11.86 21.41
CA ALA A 353 5.65 -10.89 20.36
C ALA A 353 7.03 -11.18 19.75
N ILE A 354 7.09 -11.40 18.45
CA ILE A 354 8.32 -11.52 17.65
C ILE A 354 8.40 -10.25 16.79
N LEU A 355 9.37 -9.39 17.14
CA LEU A 355 9.49 -8.06 16.56
C LEU A 355 10.81 -7.92 15.82
N GLY A 356 10.75 -7.59 14.53
CA GLY A 356 11.92 -7.27 13.72
C GLY A 356 12.17 -5.79 13.58
N ASP A 357 13.39 -5.43 13.20
CA ASP A 357 13.83 -4.05 13.03
C ASP A 357 12.85 -3.21 12.20
N MET A 358 12.78 -1.94 12.56
CA MET A 358 12.05 -0.89 11.85
C MET A 358 13.03 -0.07 11.02
N PHE A 359 12.84 -0.04 9.70
CA PHE A 359 13.71 0.70 8.78
C PHE A 359 13.19 2.11 8.49
N GLU A 360 13.99 2.92 7.81
CA GLU A 360 13.65 4.27 7.35
C GLU A 360 13.35 5.27 8.48
N LEU A 361 13.97 5.07 9.64
CA LEU A 361 13.83 5.95 10.81
C LEU A 361 14.94 7.03 10.89
N GLY A 362 16.01 6.88 10.10
CA GLY A 362 17.14 7.82 10.10
C GLY A 362 17.79 7.93 11.49
N SER A 363 18.05 9.15 11.93
CA SER A 363 18.72 9.44 13.21
C SER A 363 17.92 9.03 14.45
N THR A 364 16.61 8.80 14.33
CA THR A 364 15.74 8.39 15.45
C THR A 364 15.70 6.88 15.67
N ALA A 365 16.39 6.10 14.83
CA ALA A 365 16.30 4.64 14.85
C ALA A 365 16.60 4.02 16.22
N ALA A 366 17.65 4.44 16.89
CA ALA A 366 18.04 3.91 18.20
C ALA A 366 16.98 4.21 19.28
N GLU A 367 16.48 5.44 19.32
CA GLU A 367 15.45 5.89 20.29
C GLU A 367 14.12 5.14 20.08
N GLU A 368 13.66 5.01 18.84
CA GLU A 368 12.39 4.37 18.53
C GLU A 368 12.45 2.85 18.77
N HIS A 369 13.58 2.18 18.52
CA HIS A 369 13.75 0.77 18.88
C HIS A 369 13.78 0.56 20.38
N GLN A 370 14.48 1.43 21.13
CA GLN A 370 14.51 1.40 22.58
C GLN A 370 13.09 1.57 23.16
N TYR A 371 12.34 2.55 22.66
CA TYR A 371 10.95 2.77 23.07
C TYR A 371 10.06 1.53 22.83
N ILE A 372 10.17 0.87 21.67
CA ILE A 372 9.37 -0.32 21.37
C ILE A 372 9.79 -1.51 22.22
N ALA A 373 11.08 -1.69 22.51
CA ALA A 373 11.57 -2.76 23.38
C ALA A 373 11.04 -2.58 24.82
N GLU A 374 11.09 -1.37 25.35
CA GLU A 374 10.53 -1.02 26.67
C GLU A 374 8.99 -1.21 26.71
N LEU A 375 8.28 -0.73 25.69
CA LEU A 375 6.85 -0.92 25.60
C LEU A 375 6.49 -2.41 25.62
N ALA A 376 7.12 -3.22 24.75
CA ALA A 376 6.81 -4.64 24.61
C ALA A 376 7.02 -5.42 25.91
N THR A 377 8.06 -5.08 26.68
CA THR A 377 8.38 -5.74 27.97
C THR A 377 7.55 -5.25 29.15
N SER A 378 6.86 -4.08 29.03
CA SER A 378 6.10 -3.46 30.14
C SER A 378 4.60 -3.70 30.11
N ILE A 379 4.00 -4.14 28.97
CA ILE A 379 2.53 -4.17 28.80
C ILE A 379 1.88 -5.54 28.96
N GLY A 380 2.52 -6.49 29.66
CA GLY A 380 1.91 -7.78 29.99
C GLY A 380 1.89 -8.78 28.81
N ILE A 381 2.95 -8.80 28.02
CA ILE A 381 3.26 -9.83 27.03
C ILE A 381 4.21 -10.83 27.70
N ASP A 382 3.86 -12.13 27.69
CA ASP A 382 4.59 -13.14 28.45
C ASP A 382 5.99 -13.40 27.87
N GLN A 383 6.12 -13.31 26.54
CA GLN A 383 7.40 -13.52 25.86
C GLN A 383 7.62 -12.50 24.75
N VAL A 384 8.74 -11.79 24.84
CA VAL A 384 9.17 -10.82 23.83
C VAL A 384 10.46 -11.31 23.18
N ILE A 385 10.47 -11.41 21.87
CA ILE A 385 11.60 -11.81 21.04
C ILE A 385 11.86 -10.68 20.05
N LEU A 386 13.08 -10.18 20.07
CA LEU A 386 13.52 -9.08 19.21
C LEU A 386 14.54 -9.61 18.20
N VAL A 387 14.46 -9.19 16.94
CA VAL A 387 15.37 -9.65 15.89
C VAL A 387 15.83 -8.49 14.99
N GLY A 388 17.14 -8.41 14.80
CA GLY A 388 17.80 -7.40 13.98
C GLY A 388 18.85 -6.61 14.76
N ASN A 389 19.69 -5.90 14.01
CA ASN A 389 20.83 -5.18 14.55
C ASN A 389 20.44 -3.96 15.40
N HIS A 390 19.34 -3.29 15.05
CA HIS A 390 18.86 -2.16 15.82
C HIS A 390 18.29 -2.61 17.17
N PHE A 391 17.49 -3.67 17.20
CA PHE A 391 16.98 -4.23 18.45
C PHE A 391 18.09 -4.85 19.29
N ALA A 392 19.11 -5.46 18.69
CA ALA A 392 20.28 -5.98 19.42
C ALA A 392 21.06 -4.88 20.17
N GLY A 393 20.95 -3.62 19.72
CA GLY A 393 21.55 -2.46 20.39
C GLY A 393 20.71 -1.88 21.54
N THR A 394 19.51 -2.41 21.82
CA THR A 394 18.63 -1.89 22.87
C THR A 394 18.97 -2.45 24.25
N ASN A 395 18.74 -1.64 25.29
CA ASN A 395 18.83 -2.11 26.68
C ASN A 395 17.49 -2.72 27.09
N THR A 396 17.41 -4.05 27.11
CA THR A 396 16.16 -4.78 27.34
C THR A 396 16.40 -6.13 28.02
N SER A 397 15.41 -6.64 28.74
CA SER A 397 15.36 -8.00 29.24
C SER A 397 14.82 -9.02 28.24
N ALA A 398 14.35 -8.56 27.08
CA ALA A 398 13.83 -9.43 26.03
C ALA A 398 14.94 -10.26 25.38
N LYS A 399 14.60 -11.44 24.87
CA LYS A 399 15.52 -12.27 24.11
C LYS A 399 15.78 -11.64 22.74
N THR A 400 17.04 -11.39 22.42
CA THR A 400 17.46 -10.75 21.16
C THR A 400 18.22 -11.70 20.25
N PHE A 401 18.02 -11.55 18.93
CA PHE A 401 18.73 -12.28 17.87
C PHE A 401 19.23 -11.27 16.83
N SER A 402 20.43 -11.46 16.30
CA SER A 402 21.00 -10.57 15.30
C SER A 402 20.31 -10.66 13.95
N ASP A 403 19.77 -11.85 13.62
CA ASP A 403 19.16 -12.13 12.33
C ASP A 403 18.07 -13.22 12.43
N ILE A 404 17.33 -13.38 11.34
CA ILE A 404 16.21 -14.33 11.25
C ILE A 404 16.68 -15.80 11.30
N GLU A 405 17.87 -16.13 10.83
CA GLU A 405 18.35 -17.52 10.77
C GLU A 405 18.68 -18.04 12.19
N GLN A 406 19.29 -17.19 13.03
CA GLN A 406 19.46 -17.53 14.44
C GLN A 406 18.13 -17.70 15.16
N LEU A 407 17.16 -16.83 14.84
CA LEU A 407 15.82 -16.95 15.41
C LEU A 407 15.11 -18.24 14.97
N LYS A 408 15.22 -18.65 13.68
CA LYS A 408 14.64 -19.91 13.19
C LYS A 408 15.13 -21.11 13.97
N ILE A 409 16.43 -21.18 14.24
CA ILE A 409 17.03 -22.27 15.03
C ILE A 409 16.42 -22.30 16.45
N ALA A 410 16.32 -21.14 17.09
CA ALA A 410 15.80 -21.03 18.44
C ALA A 410 14.27 -21.35 18.52
N LEU A 411 13.51 -21.00 17.47
CA LEU A 411 12.06 -21.25 17.44
C LEU A 411 11.72 -22.73 17.28
N ALA A 412 12.56 -23.52 16.62
CA ALA A 412 12.35 -24.96 16.45
C ALA A 412 12.23 -25.72 17.80
N ASP A 413 12.87 -25.24 18.85
CA ASP A 413 12.85 -25.83 20.20
C ASP A 413 11.87 -25.09 21.15
N MET A 414 11.12 -24.12 20.66
CA MET A 414 10.23 -23.29 21.48
C MET A 414 8.82 -23.88 21.55
N ASP A 415 8.31 -24.07 22.78
CA ASP A 415 6.90 -24.42 22.98
C ASP A 415 6.03 -23.17 22.86
N LEU A 416 5.26 -23.10 21.78
CA LEU A 416 4.28 -22.03 21.52
C LEU A 416 2.83 -22.50 21.81
N SER A 417 2.65 -23.63 22.48
CA SER A 417 1.32 -24.16 22.78
C SER A 417 0.48 -23.18 23.61
N ASN A 418 -0.74 -22.94 23.15
CA ASN A 418 -1.70 -21.98 23.72
C ASN A 418 -1.25 -20.52 23.68
N HIS A 419 -0.28 -20.16 22.80
CA HIS A 419 0.14 -18.79 22.62
C HIS A 419 -0.68 -18.08 21.53
N TRP A 420 -0.91 -16.77 21.73
CA TRP A 420 -1.11 -15.82 20.66
C TRP A 420 0.24 -15.23 20.29
N VAL A 421 0.65 -15.43 19.05
CA VAL A 421 1.96 -15.05 18.56
C VAL A 421 1.80 -13.92 17.53
N LEU A 422 2.29 -12.73 17.85
CA LEU A 422 2.39 -11.61 16.90
C LEU A 422 3.77 -11.64 16.23
N ILE A 423 3.80 -11.63 14.90
CA ILE A 423 5.03 -11.43 14.11
C ILE A 423 4.93 -10.12 13.37
N LYS A 424 5.84 -9.18 13.68
CA LYS A 424 5.84 -7.86 13.04
C LYS A 424 7.27 -7.32 12.86
N GLY A 425 7.54 -6.78 11.66
CA GLY A 425 8.83 -6.16 11.32
C GLY A 425 8.78 -5.45 9.98
N SER A 426 9.82 -4.72 9.64
CA SER A 426 9.96 -4.10 8.32
C SER A 426 10.07 -5.11 7.20
N ARG A 427 9.67 -4.74 5.99
CA ARG A 427 9.63 -5.64 4.82
C ARG A 427 10.98 -6.33 4.56
N GLY A 428 12.07 -5.60 4.72
CA GLY A 428 13.42 -6.14 4.52
C GLY A 428 13.83 -7.23 5.51
N MET A 429 13.13 -7.36 6.65
CA MET A 429 13.35 -8.45 7.61
C MET A 429 12.78 -9.78 7.13
N ALA A 430 11.82 -9.77 6.20
CA ALA A 430 11.18 -10.96 5.63
C ALA A 430 10.71 -11.98 6.68
N LEU A 431 10.08 -11.49 7.77
CA LEU A 431 9.71 -12.31 8.94
C LEU A 431 8.63 -13.34 8.62
N GLU A 432 7.91 -13.24 7.51
CA GLU A 432 7.01 -14.29 7.01
C GLU A 432 7.71 -15.63 6.79
N ARG A 433 9.04 -15.65 6.63
CA ARG A 433 9.85 -16.88 6.52
C ARG A 433 9.89 -17.68 7.82
N LEU A 434 9.50 -17.10 8.95
CA LEU A 434 9.35 -17.83 10.20
C LEU A 434 8.22 -18.89 10.14
N LEU A 435 7.25 -18.71 9.21
CA LEU A 435 6.18 -19.70 8.98
C LEU A 435 6.70 -21.08 8.52
N GLU A 436 7.96 -21.18 8.10
CA GLU A 436 8.59 -22.43 7.70
C GLU A 436 8.97 -23.30 8.89
N VAL A 437 9.08 -22.71 10.10
CA VAL A 437 9.62 -23.40 11.30
C VAL A 437 8.68 -23.36 12.51
N ILE A 438 7.54 -22.66 12.40
CA ILE A 438 6.51 -22.57 13.44
C ILE A 438 5.14 -23.02 12.93
#